data_2dd26f8a8da92eef0b1e47039c397bec
#
_entry.id   2dd26f8a8da92eef0b1e47039c397bec
#
_cell.length_a   1.000
_cell.length_b   1.000
_cell.length_c   1.000
_cell.angle_alpha   90.00
_cell.angle_beta   90.00
_cell.angle_gamma   90.00
#
_symmetry.space_group_name_H-M   'P 1'
#
loop_
_entity.id
_entity.type
_entity.pdbx_description
1 polymer ?
#
loop_
_entity_poly.entity_id
_entity_poly.type
_entity_poly.pdbx_seq_one_letter_code
_entity_poly.pdbx_strand_id
1 'polypeptide(L)'
;MMEIKLKNNILKQTLFLAFTITFLSCKNDTKNSGKGINDIITNDTNSSVINIEERSFPKETDLSEYPKTEFITTLESKINTSKNNVYCVTMLYAWNEVKNIVNEPFKIDSNFKHLTLLNNSSSFKDVLNPDEYIISSEIDGFNIKAKAEFKKSLTFQTELNSYKDGLKFNNEKVASFGITGIYNYEQLKIVSILYYKNDNNFIIKLHPKDSNHEIILFKSEKKFDKMNDINSEIIKLIVQGKEDKQNENIKWKYDILEEDEIIIPKFNFNIETIYKDLTGNTFDTKEKSYTIERAWQRTAFILDEKGAEIESEAEIEYYTEEEDPNKPKPKKMIFDKPFFIMLKKTKSQNPYFGLWVANTELMSKN
;
A
#
# COMPACT_ATOMS: atom_id res chain seq x y z
N MET A 1 -3.14 -60.53 14.10
CA MET A 1 -3.76 -60.83 12.79
C MET A 1 -3.58 -59.63 11.91
N MET A 2 -2.68 -59.78 10.99
CA MET A 2 -2.40 -59.10 9.73
C MET A 2 -2.13 -57.59 9.71
N GLU A 3 -0.84 -57.31 9.49
CA GLU A 3 -0.25 -56.12 8.88
C GLU A 3 -0.83 -55.87 7.46
N ILE A 4 -0.93 -54.57 7.09
CA ILE A 4 -0.66 -54.16 5.71
C ILE A 4 0.11 -52.83 5.75
N LYS A 5 1.39 -52.94 5.39
CA LYS A 5 2.27 -51.83 5.01
C LYS A 5 1.90 -51.39 3.59
N LEU A 6 1.70 -50.11 3.36
CA LEU A 6 1.79 -49.52 2.02
C LEU A 6 2.80 -48.39 2.02
N LYS A 7 3.94 -48.65 1.42
CA LYS A 7 4.93 -47.68 0.96
C LYS A 7 4.39 -46.95 -0.30
N ASN A 8 4.38 -45.64 -0.30
CA ASN A 8 4.34 -44.88 -1.55
C ASN A 8 5.52 -43.94 -1.60
N ASN A 9 6.51 -44.35 -2.37
CA ASN A 9 7.57 -43.52 -2.90
C ASN A 9 6.97 -42.68 -4.04
N ILE A 10 6.98 -41.34 -3.90
CA ILE A 10 6.75 -40.43 -5.02
C ILE A 10 8.09 -39.77 -5.33
N LEU A 11 8.62 -40.20 -6.45
CA LEU A 11 9.81 -39.66 -7.13
C LEU A 11 9.49 -38.22 -7.62
N LYS A 12 10.14 -37.21 -7.06
CA LYS A 12 10.09 -35.87 -7.62
C LYS A 12 11.11 -35.76 -8.75
N GLN A 13 10.64 -35.75 -9.99
CA GLN A 13 11.40 -35.33 -11.15
C GLN A 13 11.45 -33.81 -11.21
N THR A 14 12.63 -33.27 -11.03
CA THR A 14 12.95 -31.84 -11.23
C THR A 14 13.13 -31.60 -12.71
N LEU A 15 12.23 -30.86 -13.33
CA LEU A 15 12.37 -30.39 -14.72
C LEU A 15 13.07 -29.03 -14.70
N PHE A 16 14.35 -28.98 -15.05
CA PHE A 16 15.10 -27.75 -15.28
C PHE A 16 14.75 -27.23 -16.69
N LEU A 17 14.05 -26.11 -16.77
CA LEU A 17 13.89 -25.35 -18.02
C LEU A 17 14.87 -24.18 -17.99
N ALA A 18 15.98 -24.32 -18.72
CA ALA A 18 16.93 -23.25 -18.95
C ALA A 18 16.40 -22.30 -20.03
N PHE A 19 16.06 -21.08 -19.66
CA PHE A 19 15.77 -20.00 -20.60
C PHE A 19 17.08 -19.23 -20.88
N THR A 20 17.66 -19.50 -22.05
CA THR A 20 18.74 -18.71 -22.62
C THR A 20 18.15 -17.51 -23.35
N ILE A 21 18.37 -16.31 -22.80
CA ILE A 21 18.04 -15.05 -23.46
C ILE A 21 19.26 -14.62 -24.28
N THR A 22 19.17 -14.74 -25.60
CA THR A 22 20.15 -14.19 -26.55
C THR A 22 19.78 -12.72 -26.81
N PHE A 23 20.70 -11.82 -26.42
CA PHE A 23 20.68 -10.43 -26.85
C PHE A 23 21.12 -10.33 -28.32
N LEU A 24 20.20 -9.95 -29.19
CA LEU A 24 20.53 -9.50 -30.56
C LEU A 24 20.71 -7.99 -30.55
N SER A 25 21.98 -7.60 -30.71
CA SER A 25 22.38 -6.23 -31.01
C SER A 25 22.15 -5.97 -32.48
N CYS A 26 21.23 -5.09 -32.88
CA CYS A 26 21.13 -4.58 -34.24
C CYS A 26 21.89 -3.27 -34.38
N LYS A 27 22.96 -3.31 -35.17
CA LYS A 27 23.61 -2.13 -35.75
C LYS A 27 22.78 -1.63 -36.95
N ASN A 28 22.52 -0.34 -36.98
CA ASN A 28 22.00 0.39 -38.14
C ASN A 28 23.08 0.52 -39.20
N ASP A 29 22.75 0.17 -40.42
CA ASP A 29 23.39 0.73 -41.61
C ASP A 29 22.32 1.01 -42.68
N THR A 30 22.33 2.25 -43.11
CA THR A 30 21.52 2.85 -44.18
C THR A 30 22.04 2.41 -45.57
N LYS A 31 21.12 2.08 -46.51
CA LYS A 31 21.09 2.64 -47.89
C LYS A 31 19.95 2.11 -48.78
N ASN A 32 19.20 3.05 -49.25
CA ASN A 32 18.48 3.27 -50.51
C ASN A 32 18.20 2.15 -51.54
N SER A 33 16.96 2.25 -52.01
CA SER A 33 16.40 2.34 -53.36
C SER A 33 15.62 1.13 -53.89
N GLY A 34 14.38 1.43 -54.39
CA GLY A 34 13.82 0.78 -55.57
C GLY A 34 12.44 0.16 -55.48
N LYS A 35 11.46 0.93 -55.84
CA LYS A 35 10.18 0.61 -56.57
C LYS A 35 9.66 -0.83 -56.68
N GLY A 36 8.35 -1.00 -56.38
CA GLY A 36 7.52 -2.07 -56.94
C GLY A 36 6.13 -2.17 -56.26
N ILE A 37 5.11 -1.85 -57.05
CA ILE A 37 3.66 -1.84 -56.79
C ILE A 37 3.14 -3.30 -56.64
N ASN A 38 2.23 -3.58 -55.72
CA ASN A 38 0.86 -4.05 -55.93
C ASN A 38 0.17 -4.55 -54.66
N ASP A 39 -0.99 -4.04 -54.47
CA ASP A 39 -2.17 -4.38 -53.66
C ASP A 39 -2.30 -5.80 -53.15
N ILE A 40 -2.89 -5.96 -51.93
CA ILE A 40 -4.20 -6.56 -51.69
C ILE A 40 -4.44 -6.73 -50.16
N ILE A 41 -5.51 -6.08 -49.71
CA ILE A 41 -6.45 -6.37 -48.60
C ILE A 41 -5.86 -6.76 -47.23
N THR A 42 -5.92 -5.79 -46.36
CA THR A 42 -5.75 -5.93 -44.91
C THR A 42 -7.09 -6.02 -44.21
N ASN A 43 -7.26 -7.05 -43.41
CA ASN A 43 -8.25 -7.03 -42.33
C ASN A 43 -7.66 -6.25 -41.16
N ASP A 44 -8.23 -5.06 -40.91
CA ASP A 44 -7.98 -4.27 -39.71
C ASP A 44 -8.52 -5.00 -38.49
N THR A 45 -7.61 -5.55 -37.68
CA THR A 45 -7.82 -5.75 -36.25
C THR A 45 -6.97 -4.74 -35.50
N ASN A 46 -7.50 -3.52 -35.34
CA ASN A 46 -6.98 -2.56 -34.38
C ASN A 46 -7.18 -3.08 -32.97
N SER A 47 -6.24 -3.89 -32.47
CA SER A 47 -6.01 -4.03 -31.05
C SER A 47 -5.17 -2.81 -30.64
N SER A 48 -5.81 -1.78 -30.11
CA SER A 48 -5.15 -0.71 -29.39
C SER A 48 -4.41 -1.34 -28.20
N VAL A 49 -3.11 -1.51 -28.35
CA VAL A 49 -2.22 -1.79 -27.24
C VAL A 49 -2.26 -0.52 -26.38
N ILE A 50 -3.05 -0.55 -25.31
CA ILE A 50 -3.03 0.49 -24.28
C ILE A 50 -1.65 0.41 -23.66
N ASN A 51 -0.75 1.29 -24.04
CA ASN A 51 0.51 1.54 -23.36
C ASN A 51 0.14 2.12 -21.99
N ILE A 52 0.03 1.26 -20.97
CA ILE A 52 -0.02 1.71 -19.58
C ILE A 52 1.40 2.22 -19.29
N GLU A 53 1.62 3.52 -19.36
CA GLU A 53 2.85 4.12 -18.83
C GLU A 53 2.95 3.74 -17.36
N GLU A 54 3.91 2.87 -17.05
CA GLU A 54 4.21 2.47 -15.69
C GLU A 54 4.69 3.70 -14.92
N ARG A 55 3.95 4.12 -13.88
CA ARG A 55 4.34 5.26 -13.04
C ARG A 55 5.76 5.06 -12.52
N SER A 56 6.62 6.03 -12.75
CA SER A 56 7.95 6.03 -12.19
C SER A 56 7.91 6.60 -10.76
N PHE A 57 8.40 5.84 -9.80
CA PHE A 57 8.67 6.37 -8.47
C PHE A 57 9.76 7.45 -8.54
N PRO A 58 9.76 8.42 -7.60
CA PRO A 58 10.86 9.37 -7.51
C PRO A 58 12.19 8.66 -7.27
N LYS A 59 13.29 9.40 -7.46
CA LYS A 59 14.61 8.89 -7.14
C LYS A 59 14.65 8.42 -5.68
N GLU A 60 15.29 7.28 -5.46
CA GLU A 60 15.53 6.74 -4.12
C GLU A 60 16.38 7.71 -3.28
N THR A 61 15.96 7.91 -2.03
CA THR A 61 16.59 8.79 -1.06
C THR A 61 16.74 8.09 0.29
N ASP A 62 17.77 8.46 1.04
CA ASP A 62 18.00 7.91 2.39
C ASP A 62 17.05 8.55 3.42
N LEU A 63 16.61 7.77 4.41
CA LEU A 63 15.71 8.24 5.48
C LEU A 63 16.28 9.43 6.28
N SER A 64 17.59 9.63 6.32
CA SER A 64 18.21 10.78 6.99
C SER A 64 17.81 12.13 6.38
N GLU A 65 17.34 12.15 5.13
CA GLU A 65 16.77 13.34 4.48
C GLU A 65 15.33 13.65 4.97
N TYR A 66 14.72 12.75 5.77
CA TYR A 66 13.36 12.85 6.29
C TYR A 66 13.32 12.84 7.82
N PRO A 67 13.77 13.92 8.50
CA PRO A 67 13.92 13.94 9.97
C PRO A 67 12.60 13.84 10.74
N LYS A 68 11.46 14.11 10.09
CA LYS A 68 10.12 13.98 10.66
C LYS A 68 9.41 12.68 10.26
N THR A 69 10.17 11.68 9.78
CA THR A 69 9.66 10.36 9.37
C THR A 69 10.45 9.25 10.05
N GLU A 70 9.77 8.17 10.42
CA GLU A 70 10.34 6.96 11.02
C GLU A 70 9.78 5.72 10.32
N PHE A 71 10.59 4.68 10.21
CA PHE A 71 10.18 3.36 9.74
C PHE A 71 10.07 2.41 10.92
N ILE A 72 9.01 1.63 10.96
CA ILE A 72 8.77 0.62 11.98
C ILE A 72 8.67 -0.77 11.35
N THR A 73 9.17 -1.78 12.05
CA THR A 73 9.31 -3.14 11.52
C THR A 73 8.08 -4.00 11.72
N THR A 74 7.23 -3.67 12.69
CA THR A 74 6.05 -4.47 13.06
C THR A 74 4.88 -3.57 13.45
N LEU A 75 3.65 -4.07 13.38
CA LEU A 75 2.45 -3.35 13.83
C LEU A 75 2.43 -3.14 15.35
N GLU A 76 3.14 -3.98 16.10
CA GLU A 76 3.28 -3.91 17.55
C GLU A 76 4.30 -2.87 18.03
N SER A 77 5.10 -2.33 17.10
CA SER A 77 6.06 -1.26 17.41
C SER A 77 5.34 0.01 17.86
N LYS A 78 5.97 0.72 18.82
CA LYS A 78 5.47 2.04 19.21
C LYS A 78 5.63 3.03 18.07
N ILE A 79 4.67 3.93 17.93
CA ILE A 79 4.71 5.04 16.98
C ILE A 79 5.00 6.35 17.70
N ASN A 80 5.75 7.22 17.04
CA ASN A 80 5.88 8.61 17.45
C ASN A 80 4.81 9.43 16.73
N THR A 81 3.74 9.79 17.42
CA THR A 81 2.60 10.51 16.82
C THR A 81 2.92 11.91 16.30
N SER A 82 4.11 12.47 16.62
CA SER A 82 4.58 13.74 16.05
C SER A 82 5.35 13.58 14.74
N LYS A 83 5.68 12.35 14.35
CA LYS A 83 6.37 11.99 13.11
C LYS A 83 5.50 11.13 12.21
N ASN A 84 5.78 11.15 10.91
CA ASN A 84 5.26 10.12 10.02
C ASN A 84 5.86 8.77 10.42
N ASN A 85 5.05 7.71 10.45
CA ASN A 85 5.53 6.35 10.74
C ASN A 85 5.12 5.43 9.59
N VAL A 86 6.11 4.83 8.94
CA VAL A 86 5.93 3.94 7.79
C VAL A 86 6.12 2.49 8.22
N TYR A 87 5.14 1.65 7.95
CA TYR A 87 5.19 0.20 8.09
C TYR A 87 5.04 -0.47 6.73
N CYS A 88 5.88 -1.46 6.46
CA CYS A 88 5.70 -2.36 5.33
C CYS A 88 6.06 -3.79 5.74
N VAL A 89 5.25 -4.76 5.35
CA VAL A 89 5.35 -6.17 5.76
C VAL A 89 6.62 -6.88 5.29
N THR A 90 7.35 -6.32 4.32
CA THR A 90 8.53 -6.95 3.71
C THR A 90 9.64 -7.28 4.72
N MET A 91 9.84 -6.46 5.75
CA MET A 91 10.81 -6.78 6.81
C MET A 91 10.42 -8.05 7.58
N LEU A 92 9.14 -8.23 7.88
CA LEU A 92 8.64 -9.44 8.54
C LEU A 92 8.75 -10.69 7.64
N TYR A 93 8.52 -10.55 6.34
CA TYR A 93 8.73 -11.66 5.39
C TYR A 93 10.22 -12.06 5.32
N ALA A 94 11.12 -11.08 5.20
CA ALA A 94 12.57 -11.34 5.18
C ALA A 94 13.02 -12.02 6.48
N TRP A 95 12.54 -11.54 7.65
CA TRP A 95 12.85 -12.17 8.93
C TRP A 95 12.28 -13.58 9.07
N ASN A 96 11.05 -13.80 8.56
CA ASN A 96 10.46 -15.15 8.55
C ASN A 96 11.25 -16.11 7.67
N GLU A 97 11.83 -15.63 6.58
CA GLU A 97 12.71 -16.44 5.73
C GLU A 97 14.01 -16.82 6.47
N VAL A 98 14.61 -15.90 7.24
CA VAL A 98 15.74 -16.26 8.11
C VAL A 98 15.35 -17.39 9.08
N LYS A 99 14.15 -17.34 9.68
CA LYS A 99 13.66 -18.44 10.54
C LYS A 99 13.51 -19.77 9.79
N ASN A 100 12.99 -19.72 8.57
CA ASN A 100 12.82 -20.92 7.74
C ASN A 100 14.16 -21.57 7.39
N ILE A 101 15.17 -20.77 7.05
CA ILE A 101 16.51 -21.23 6.69
C ILE A 101 17.21 -21.86 7.89
N VAL A 102 17.21 -21.15 9.01
CA VAL A 102 17.87 -21.62 10.23
C VAL A 102 17.15 -22.83 10.82
N ASN A 103 15.81 -22.85 10.71
CA ASN A 103 14.93 -23.94 11.14
C ASN A 103 15.17 -24.43 12.58
N GLU A 104 15.58 -23.51 13.46
CA GLU A 104 15.75 -23.73 14.90
C GLU A 104 15.11 -22.58 15.69
N PRO A 105 14.71 -22.83 16.95
CA PRO A 105 14.24 -21.77 17.83
C PRO A 105 15.35 -20.74 18.13
N PHE A 106 15.01 -19.46 18.04
CA PHE A 106 15.91 -18.36 18.37
C PHE A 106 15.84 -18.01 19.86
N LYS A 107 16.99 -17.88 20.48
CA LYS A 107 17.17 -17.25 21.78
C LYS A 107 17.71 -15.85 21.56
N ILE A 108 16.90 -14.85 21.93
CA ILE A 108 17.22 -13.42 21.75
C ILE A 108 17.36 -12.80 23.14
N ASP A 109 18.41 -12.00 23.35
CA ASP A 109 18.56 -11.23 24.58
C ASP A 109 17.39 -10.24 24.73
N SER A 110 16.81 -10.18 25.92
CA SER A 110 15.67 -9.32 26.26
C SER A 110 15.96 -7.82 26.11
N ASN A 111 17.23 -7.43 26.07
CA ASN A 111 17.65 -6.05 25.79
C ASN A 111 17.45 -5.66 24.34
N PHE A 112 17.41 -6.61 23.39
CA PHE A 112 17.16 -6.38 21.98
C PHE A 112 15.64 -6.29 21.70
N LYS A 113 15.01 -5.25 22.23
CA LYS A 113 13.54 -5.08 22.19
C LYS A 113 12.96 -5.10 20.79
N HIS A 114 13.59 -4.42 19.81
CA HIS A 114 13.13 -4.37 18.43
C HIS A 114 13.25 -5.73 17.73
N LEU A 115 14.34 -6.45 17.95
CA LEU A 115 14.52 -7.81 17.44
C LEU A 115 13.54 -8.80 18.08
N THR A 116 13.29 -8.65 19.37
CA THR A 116 12.28 -9.46 20.09
C THR A 116 10.87 -9.23 19.52
N LEU A 117 10.49 -7.97 19.25
CA LEU A 117 9.22 -7.65 18.61
C LEU A 117 9.14 -8.25 17.20
N LEU A 118 10.17 -8.07 16.39
CA LEU A 118 10.25 -8.62 15.03
C LEU A 118 10.11 -10.15 15.03
N ASN A 119 10.82 -10.81 15.97
CA ASN A 119 10.79 -12.27 16.08
C ASN A 119 9.43 -12.82 16.52
N ASN A 120 8.73 -12.12 17.39
CA ASN A 120 7.47 -12.57 17.98
C ASN A 120 6.24 -12.12 17.17
N SER A 121 6.38 -11.19 16.25
CA SER A 121 5.27 -10.72 15.44
C SER A 121 4.74 -11.80 14.50
N SER A 122 3.42 -11.92 14.45
CA SER A 122 2.70 -12.77 13.50
C SER A 122 1.85 -11.96 12.53
N SER A 123 2.00 -10.64 12.52
CA SER A 123 1.16 -9.72 11.74
C SER A 123 1.37 -9.82 10.22
N PHE A 124 2.35 -10.60 9.77
CA PHE A 124 2.58 -10.92 8.35
C PHE A 124 1.75 -12.09 7.80
N LYS A 125 1.09 -12.88 8.69
CA LYS A 125 0.35 -14.07 8.27
C LYS A 125 -0.90 -13.67 7.51
N ASP A 126 -1.14 -14.36 6.37
CA ASP A 126 -2.33 -14.18 5.51
C ASP A 126 -2.53 -12.73 4.99
N VAL A 127 -1.45 -11.95 4.92
CA VAL A 127 -1.47 -10.55 4.48
C VAL A 127 -1.38 -10.44 2.97
N LEU A 128 -0.46 -11.16 2.34
CA LEU A 128 -0.32 -11.32 0.88
C LEU A 128 -0.32 -12.80 0.52
N ASN A 129 -0.74 -13.14 -0.70
CA ASN A 129 -0.57 -14.50 -1.21
C ASN A 129 0.89 -14.75 -1.59
N PRO A 130 1.35 -16.02 -1.64
CA PRO A 130 2.72 -16.36 -2.02
C PRO A 130 3.14 -15.90 -3.42
N ASP A 131 2.19 -15.67 -4.33
CA ASP A 131 2.41 -15.15 -5.69
C ASP A 131 2.45 -13.62 -5.76
N GLU A 132 2.12 -12.91 -4.68
CA GLU A 132 2.09 -11.45 -4.62
C GLU A 132 3.40 -10.84 -4.10
N TYR A 133 4.34 -11.66 -3.63
CA TYR A 133 5.66 -11.20 -3.16
C TYR A 133 6.75 -12.20 -3.55
N ILE A 134 7.98 -11.73 -3.59
CA ILE A 134 9.16 -12.54 -3.91
C ILE A 134 10.02 -12.63 -2.66
N ILE A 135 10.40 -13.84 -2.28
CA ILE A 135 11.42 -14.10 -1.26
C ILE A 135 12.63 -14.70 -1.97
N SER A 136 13.80 -14.16 -1.65
CA SER A 136 15.09 -14.72 -2.03
C SER A 136 15.98 -14.84 -0.81
N SER A 137 16.77 -15.89 -0.76
CA SER A 137 17.72 -16.13 0.31
C SER A 137 19.03 -16.70 -0.25
N GLU A 138 20.13 -16.35 0.38
CA GLU A 138 21.47 -16.80 0.08
C GLU A 138 22.15 -17.22 1.38
N ILE A 139 22.81 -18.38 1.36
CA ILE A 139 23.60 -18.88 2.50
C ILE A 139 25.05 -19.02 2.00
N ASP A 140 25.96 -18.27 2.60
CA ASP A 140 27.38 -18.37 2.37
C ASP A 140 28.09 -18.63 3.72
N GLY A 141 28.38 -19.90 4.00
CA GLY A 141 28.95 -20.32 5.27
C GLY A 141 28.07 -19.99 6.46
N PHE A 142 28.45 -18.98 7.24
CA PHE A 142 27.69 -18.49 8.41
C PHE A 142 26.83 -17.25 8.09
N ASN A 143 26.92 -16.71 6.88
CA ASN A 143 26.20 -15.53 6.47
C ASN A 143 24.86 -15.94 5.85
N ILE A 144 23.77 -15.37 6.35
CA ILE A 144 22.43 -15.53 5.81
C ILE A 144 21.99 -14.18 5.30
N LYS A 145 21.63 -14.11 4.01
CA LYS A 145 20.91 -12.97 3.42
C LYS A 145 19.50 -13.42 3.11
N ALA A 146 18.52 -12.69 3.59
CA ALA A 146 17.13 -12.88 3.24
C ALA A 146 16.55 -11.55 2.75
N LYS A 147 15.83 -11.60 1.64
CA LYS A 147 15.21 -10.45 1.00
C LYS A 147 13.75 -10.77 0.70
N ALA A 148 12.88 -9.82 0.97
CA ALA A 148 11.49 -9.88 0.52
C ALA A 148 11.14 -8.60 -0.25
N GLU A 149 10.47 -8.78 -1.38
CA GLU A 149 10.05 -7.71 -2.26
C GLU A 149 8.60 -7.92 -2.66
N PHE A 150 7.84 -6.85 -2.74
CA PHE A 150 6.58 -6.85 -3.47
C PHE A 150 6.39 -5.51 -4.18
N LYS A 151 5.62 -5.56 -5.26
CA LYS A 151 5.19 -4.38 -6.00
C LYS A 151 3.68 -4.50 -6.19
N LYS A 152 2.94 -3.47 -5.83
CA LYS A 152 1.49 -3.45 -6.02
C LYS A 152 1.06 -2.12 -6.61
N SER A 153 0.34 -2.16 -7.71
CA SER A 153 -0.35 -1.03 -8.31
C SER A 153 -1.84 -1.13 -7.98
N LEU A 154 -2.39 -0.11 -7.33
CA LEU A 154 -3.78 -0.03 -6.91
C LEU A 154 -4.47 1.15 -7.62
N THR A 155 -4.70 0.96 -8.90
CA THR A 155 -5.26 1.97 -9.79
C THR A 155 -6.77 2.11 -9.58
N PHE A 156 -7.32 3.33 -9.71
CA PHE A 156 -8.77 3.54 -9.69
C PHE A 156 -9.40 3.26 -11.05
N GLN A 157 -10.70 2.91 -11.07
CA GLN A 157 -11.46 2.72 -12.30
C GLN A 157 -11.64 4.04 -13.05
N THR A 158 -11.85 5.11 -12.31
CA THR A 158 -12.05 6.49 -12.78
C THR A 158 -11.19 7.41 -11.91
N GLU A 159 -10.59 8.44 -12.52
CA GLU A 159 -9.81 9.42 -11.75
C GLU A 159 -10.69 10.25 -10.84
N LEU A 160 -10.17 10.58 -9.67
CA LEU A 160 -10.76 11.60 -8.80
C LEU A 160 -10.28 13.00 -9.23
N ASN A 161 -10.88 14.04 -8.67
CA ASN A 161 -10.51 15.40 -9.03
C ASN A 161 -9.17 15.79 -8.39
N SER A 162 -8.30 16.45 -9.15
CA SER A 162 -7.07 17.08 -8.64
C SER A 162 -7.35 18.56 -8.34
N TYR A 163 -7.00 19.03 -7.13
CA TYR A 163 -7.29 20.40 -6.70
C TYR A 163 -6.09 21.32 -6.91
N LYS A 164 -6.25 22.35 -7.77
CA LYS A 164 -5.21 23.32 -8.09
C LYS A 164 -4.79 24.14 -6.86
N ASP A 165 -5.73 24.43 -5.95
CA ASP A 165 -5.44 25.18 -4.72
C ASP A 165 -4.81 24.34 -3.64
N GLY A 166 -4.77 23.02 -3.81
CA GLY A 166 -4.22 22.09 -2.85
C GLY A 166 -4.98 22.08 -1.52
N LEU A 167 -4.36 21.44 -0.52
CA LEU A 167 -4.88 21.33 0.84
C LEU A 167 -3.91 22.01 1.82
N LYS A 168 -4.43 22.66 2.86
CA LYS A 168 -3.62 23.07 4.01
C LYS A 168 -3.61 21.97 5.06
N PHE A 169 -2.48 21.26 5.17
CA PHE A 169 -2.25 20.26 6.21
C PHE A 169 -1.40 20.90 7.33
N ASN A 170 -1.93 21.00 8.54
CA ASN A 170 -1.26 21.70 9.65
C ASN A 170 -0.67 23.08 9.25
N ASN A 171 -1.41 23.85 8.42
CA ASN A 171 -1.02 25.15 7.86
C ASN A 171 0.03 25.14 6.73
N GLU A 172 0.54 24.00 6.31
CA GLU A 172 1.41 23.86 5.13
C GLU A 172 0.59 23.45 3.90
N LYS A 173 0.82 24.11 2.76
CA LYS A 173 0.10 23.83 1.51
C LYS A 173 0.71 22.62 0.81
N VAL A 174 -0.13 21.65 0.44
CA VAL A 174 0.23 20.41 -0.25
C VAL A 174 -0.72 20.13 -1.40
N ALA A 175 -0.25 19.37 -2.39
CA ALA A 175 -1.10 18.90 -3.47
C ALA A 175 -2.17 17.93 -2.94
N SER A 176 -3.38 17.98 -3.51
CA SER A 176 -4.49 17.17 -3.05
C SER A 176 -5.41 16.72 -4.18
N PHE A 177 -6.23 15.72 -3.88
CA PHE A 177 -7.22 15.14 -4.77
C PHE A 177 -8.44 14.66 -3.98
N GLY A 178 -9.53 14.33 -4.68
CA GLY A 178 -10.72 13.79 -4.04
C GLY A 178 -12.00 14.08 -4.81
N ILE A 179 -13.11 14.29 -4.08
CA ILE A 179 -14.45 14.58 -4.61
C ILE A 179 -14.97 15.85 -3.95
N THR A 180 -15.41 16.84 -4.75
CA THR A 180 -16.20 18.00 -4.31
C THR A 180 -17.32 18.20 -5.29
N GLY A 181 -18.57 18.13 -4.82
CA GLY A 181 -19.74 18.10 -5.69
C GLY A 181 -19.91 16.76 -6.41
N ILE A 182 -21.13 16.40 -6.75
CA ILE A 182 -21.42 15.16 -7.48
C ILE A 182 -21.68 15.51 -8.96
N TYR A 183 -20.61 15.68 -9.71
CA TYR A 183 -20.72 15.85 -11.17
C TYR A 183 -20.40 14.58 -11.96
N ASN A 184 -19.71 13.62 -11.34
CA ASN A 184 -19.35 12.35 -11.95
C ASN A 184 -19.70 11.17 -11.04
N TYR A 185 -20.83 10.51 -11.32
CA TYR A 185 -21.30 9.35 -10.57
C TYR A 185 -20.31 8.17 -10.56
N GLU A 186 -19.44 8.07 -11.57
CA GLU A 186 -18.41 7.02 -11.61
C GLU A 186 -17.36 7.23 -10.50
N GLN A 187 -17.07 8.50 -10.14
CA GLN A 187 -16.17 8.81 -9.02
C GLN A 187 -16.74 8.36 -7.67
N LEU A 188 -18.07 8.35 -7.49
CA LEU A 188 -18.70 7.88 -6.26
C LEU A 188 -18.49 6.39 -6.04
N LYS A 189 -18.26 5.59 -7.10
CA LYS A 189 -17.94 4.17 -7.00
C LYS A 189 -16.54 3.92 -6.44
N ILE A 190 -15.66 4.94 -6.52
CA ILE A 190 -14.28 4.86 -6.01
C ILE A 190 -14.23 5.01 -4.49
N VAL A 191 -15.22 5.64 -3.86
CA VAL A 191 -15.18 5.95 -2.43
C VAL A 191 -16.37 5.35 -1.70
N SER A 192 -16.12 4.78 -0.53
CA SER A 192 -17.16 4.37 0.42
C SER A 192 -16.88 4.92 1.80
N ILE A 193 -17.90 5.45 2.46
CA ILE A 193 -17.83 5.80 3.88
C ILE A 193 -18.04 4.54 4.70
N LEU A 194 -17.03 4.12 5.46
CA LEU A 194 -17.10 2.94 6.32
C LEU A 194 -17.54 3.27 7.75
N TYR A 195 -17.23 4.48 8.21
CA TYR A 195 -17.66 5.02 9.50
C TYR A 195 -17.65 6.55 9.44
N TYR A 196 -18.65 7.19 10.03
CA TYR A 196 -18.71 8.64 10.14
C TYR A 196 -19.38 9.07 11.46
N LYS A 197 -18.61 9.72 12.32
CA LYS A 197 -19.11 10.38 13.53
C LYS A 197 -19.25 11.90 13.31
N ASN A 198 -18.20 12.51 12.80
CA ASN A 198 -18.10 13.92 12.41
C ASN A 198 -16.86 14.13 11.52
N ASP A 199 -16.62 15.36 11.06
CA ASP A 199 -15.52 15.74 10.16
C ASP A 199 -14.09 15.50 10.69
N ASN A 200 -13.93 15.16 11.97
CA ASN A 200 -12.66 14.81 12.59
C ASN A 200 -12.56 13.32 12.99
N ASN A 201 -13.65 12.54 12.83
CA ASN A 201 -13.67 11.12 13.17
C ASN A 201 -14.46 10.34 12.12
N PHE A 202 -13.76 9.83 11.11
CA PHE A 202 -14.36 9.07 10.02
C PHE A 202 -13.37 8.09 9.38
N ILE A 203 -13.90 7.10 8.68
CA ILE A 203 -13.16 6.13 7.86
C ILE A 203 -13.76 6.13 6.47
N ILE A 204 -12.92 6.32 5.48
CA ILE A 204 -13.28 6.08 4.07
C ILE A 204 -12.45 4.93 3.50
N LYS A 205 -13.02 4.27 2.50
CA LYS A 205 -12.34 3.28 1.67
C LYS A 205 -12.29 3.77 0.23
N LEU A 206 -11.11 3.73 -0.38
CA LEU A 206 -10.94 3.91 -1.81
C LEU A 206 -10.88 2.53 -2.47
N HIS A 207 -11.64 2.37 -3.56
CA HIS A 207 -11.77 1.12 -4.29
C HIS A 207 -10.85 1.10 -5.50
N PRO A 208 -9.74 0.35 -5.48
CA PRO A 208 -8.94 0.12 -6.67
C PRO A 208 -9.65 -0.82 -7.65
N LYS A 209 -9.19 -0.87 -8.91
CA LYS A 209 -9.62 -1.85 -9.92
C LYS A 209 -9.45 -3.29 -9.43
N ASP A 210 -8.35 -3.57 -8.74
CA ASP A 210 -8.14 -4.86 -8.09
C ASP A 210 -8.97 -4.95 -6.80
N SER A 211 -10.15 -5.52 -6.90
CA SER A 211 -11.10 -5.65 -5.78
C SER A 211 -10.63 -6.55 -4.63
N ASN A 212 -9.50 -7.26 -4.81
CA ASN A 212 -8.88 -8.04 -3.73
C ASN A 212 -8.13 -7.17 -2.74
N HIS A 213 -7.93 -5.88 -3.05
CA HIS A 213 -7.23 -4.92 -2.20
C HIS A 213 -8.12 -3.74 -1.82
N GLU A 214 -7.79 -3.12 -0.70
CA GLU A 214 -8.48 -1.96 -0.14
C GLU A 214 -7.46 -0.90 0.27
N ILE A 215 -7.80 0.36 -0.01
CA ILE A 215 -7.09 1.53 0.52
C ILE A 215 -8.02 2.16 1.54
N ILE A 216 -7.64 2.15 2.82
CA ILE A 216 -8.45 2.67 3.93
C ILE A 216 -7.74 3.89 4.51
N LEU A 217 -8.48 4.99 4.65
CA LEU A 217 -8.03 6.21 5.30
C LEU A 217 -8.87 6.46 6.55
N PHE A 218 -8.18 6.72 7.67
CA PHE A 218 -8.80 6.93 8.97
C PHE A 218 -8.30 8.23 9.61
N LYS A 219 -9.21 9.18 9.84
CA LYS A 219 -8.97 10.40 10.62
C LYS A 219 -9.65 10.25 11.98
N SER A 220 -8.93 10.58 13.05
CA SER A 220 -9.43 10.48 14.42
C SER A 220 -8.71 11.44 15.35
N GLU A 221 -9.42 11.95 16.34
CA GLU A 221 -8.86 12.73 17.45
C GLU A 221 -8.28 11.84 18.57
N LYS A 222 -8.50 10.52 18.48
CA LYS A 222 -7.97 9.54 19.45
C LYS A 222 -6.46 9.41 19.29
N LYS A 223 -5.75 9.34 20.41
CA LYS A 223 -4.31 9.06 20.44
C LYS A 223 -4.06 7.56 20.42
N PHE A 224 -3.01 7.13 19.74
CA PHE A 224 -2.60 5.74 19.61
C PHE A 224 -1.12 5.61 19.93
N ASP A 225 -0.75 4.51 20.58
CA ASP A 225 0.64 4.22 20.92
C ASP A 225 1.32 3.28 19.92
N LYS A 226 0.53 2.49 19.17
CA LYS A 226 1.00 1.48 18.21
C LYS A 226 0.13 1.46 16.96
N MET A 227 0.69 1.04 15.82
CA MET A 227 -0.12 0.85 14.62
C MET A 227 -1.17 -0.25 14.78
N ASN A 228 -0.90 -1.28 15.56
CA ASN A 228 -1.88 -2.33 15.84
C ASN A 228 -3.12 -1.81 16.59
N ASP A 229 -2.95 -0.79 17.44
CA ASP A 229 -4.08 -0.16 18.14
C ASP A 229 -4.96 0.61 17.14
N ILE A 230 -4.34 1.27 16.15
CA ILE A 230 -5.06 1.94 15.06
C ILE A 230 -5.82 0.91 14.22
N ASN A 231 -5.17 -0.20 13.82
CA ASN A 231 -5.80 -1.26 13.04
C ASN A 231 -7.00 -1.86 13.78
N SER A 232 -6.86 -2.14 15.08
CA SER A 232 -7.93 -2.66 15.93
C SER A 232 -9.11 -1.70 16.04
N GLU A 233 -8.83 -0.40 16.20
CA GLU A 233 -9.88 0.63 16.24
C GLU A 233 -10.62 0.75 14.91
N ILE A 234 -9.90 0.72 13.78
CA ILE A 234 -10.50 0.72 12.44
C ILE A 234 -11.45 -0.45 12.27
N ILE A 235 -11.03 -1.67 12.62
CA ILE A 235 -11.87 -2.87 12.53
C ILE A 235 -13.15 -2.71 13.36
N LYS A 236 -13.02 -2.26 14.61
CA LYS A 236 -14.15 -2.00 15.51
C LYS A 236 -15.13 -0.98 14.93
N LEU A 237 -14.62 0.16 14.44
CA LEU A 237 -15.44 1.24 13.89
C LEU A 237 -16.12 0.85 12.57
N ILE A 238 -15.49 0.01 11.74
CA ILE A 238 -16.13 -0.56 10.54
C ILE A 238 -17.30 -1.46 10.91
N VAL A 239 -17.20 -2.25 11.98
CA VAL A 239 -18.31 -3.07 12.48
C VAL A 239 -19.45 -2.16 12.93
N GLN A 240 -19.15 -1.14 13.73
CA GLN A 240 -20.15 -0.15 14.15
C GLN A 240 -20.80 0.53 12.94
N GLY A 241 -20.03 0.94 11.93
CA GLY A 241 -20.56 1.58 10.72
C GLY A 241 -21.52 0.66 9.93
N LYS A 242 -21.28 -0.66 9.94
CA LYS A 242 -22.21 -1.63 9.34
C LYS A 242 -23.54 -1.71 10.10
N GLU A 243 -23.50 -1.62 11.43
CA GLU A 243 -24.69 -1.58 12.29
C GLU A 243 -25.45 -0.26 12.10
N ASP A 244 -24.74 0.87 12.10
CA ASP A 244 -25.31 2.20 11.89
C ASP A 244 -26.07 2.32 10.55
N LYS A 245 -25.57 1.68 9.48
CA LYS A 245 -26.24 1.64 8.17
C LYS A 245 -27.62 0.97 8.19
N GLN A 246 -27.92 0.15 9.18
CA GLN A 246 -29.25 -0.47 9.35
C GLN A 246 -30.25 0.48 10.02
N ASN A 247 -29.78 1.60 10.59
CA ASN A 247 -30.63 2.57 11.27
C ASN A 247 -31.04 3.68 10.30
N GLU A 248 -32.32 3.73 9.92
CA GLU A 248 -32.89 4.68 8.98
C GLU A 248 -32.63 6.16 9.34
N ASN A 249 -32.50 6.48 10.64
CA ASN A 249 -32.27 7.85 11.11
C ASN A 249 -30.85 8.36 10.86
N ILE A 250 -29.88 7.45 10.68
CA ILE A 250 -28.46 7.80 10.56
C ILE A 250 -27.78 7.21 9.32
N LYS A 251 -28.48 6.38 8.53
CA LYS A 251 -27.91 5.76 7.33
C LYS A 251 -27.36 6.79 6.33
N TRP A 252 -27.93 7.99 6.27
CA TRP A 252 -27.46 9.09 5.43
C TRP A 252 -25.99 9.45 5.64
N LYS A 253 -25.44 9.16 6.82
CA LYS A 253 -24.01 9.40 7.13
C LYS A 253 -23.06 8.58 6.25
N TYR A 254 -23.57 7.52 5.64
CA TYR A 254 -22.81 6.56 4.85
C TYR A 254 -23.00 6.73 3.34
N ASP A 255 -23.90 7.61 2.93
CA ASP A 255 -24.06 8.03 1.54
C ASP A 255 -23.24 9.28 1.29
N ILE A 256 -22.68 9.42 0.09
CA ILE A 256 -21.99 10.65 -0.33
C ILE A 256 -23.07 11.55 -0.95
N LEU A 257 -23.32 12.69 -0.32
CA LEU A 257 -24.30 13.68 -0.74
C LEU A 257 -23.63 14.73 -1.63
N GLU A 258 -24.43 15.47 -2.41
CA GLU A 258 -23.96 16.41 -3.41
C GLU A 258 -22.99 17.46 -2.89
N GLU A 259 -23.22 17.98 -1.71
CA GLU A 259 -22.39 19.02 -1.09
C GLU A 259 -21.25 18.46 -0.20
N ASP A 260 -21.09 17.14 -0.13
CA ASP A 260 -20.03 16.52 0.63
C ASP A 260 -18.67 16.76 -0.03
N GLU A 261 -17.65 16.96 0.79
CA GLU A 261 -16.27 17.14 0.36
C GLU A 261 -15.38 16.00 0.88
N ILE A 262 -14.62 15.38 -0.01
CA ILE A 262 -13.58 14.40 0.34
C ILE A 262 -12.28 14.90 -0.24
N ILE A 263 -11.33 15.34 0.59
CA ILE A 263 -10.06 15.90 0.15
C ILE A 263 -8.90 15.19 0.83
N ILE A 264 -8.02 14.61 0.02
CA ILE A 264 -6.89 13.77 0.43
C ILE A 264 -5.60 14.39 -0.08
N PRO A 265 -4.54 14.53 0.74
CA PRO A 265 -3.23 14.96 0.26
C PRO A 265 -2.62 13.91 -0.66
N LYS A 266 -1.83 14.34 -1.66
CA LYS A 266 -1.06 13.46 -2.54
C LYS A 266 0.25 13.06 -1.87
N PHE A 267 0.67 11.82 -2.11
CA PHE A 267 1.93 11.26 -1.63
C PHE A 267 2.79 10.79 -2.80
N ASN A 268 4.08 11.03 -2.72
CA ASN A 268 5.05 10.55 -3.69
C ASN A 268 6.45 10.47 -3.06
N PHE A 269 6.83 9.29 -2.57
CA PHE A 269 8.15 9.08 -1.97
C PHE A 269 8.74 7.72 -2.32
N ASN A 270 10.06 7.63 -2.21
CA ASN A 270 10.84 6.40 -2.41
C ASN A 270 12.06 6.46 -1.49
N ILE A 271 11.94 5.82 -0.33
CA ILE A 271 12.86 5.98 0.79
C ILE A 271 13.47 4.62 1.15
N GLU A 272 14.80 4.60 1.29
CA GLU A 272 15.52 3.50 1.90
C GLU A 272 15.91 3.80 3.35
N THR A 273 16.00 2.78 4.17
CA THR A 273 16.46 2.87 5.56
C THR A 273 17.26 1.65 5.98
N ILE A 274 18.21 1.86 6.87
CA ILE A 274 18.88 0.83 7.64
C ILE A 274 18.34 0.90 9.07
N TYR A 275 17.77 -0.20 9.55
CA TYR A 275 17.29 -0.31 10.92
C TYR A 275 18.46 -0.46 11.89
N LYS A 276 18.94 0.68 12.43
CA LYS A 276 20.07 0.73 13.36
C LYS A 276 19.79 -0.08 14.64
N ASP A 277 18.52 -0.14 15.06
CA ASP A 277 18.09 -0.89 16.25
C ASP A 277 18.08 -2.42 16.05
N LEU A 278 18.24 -2.90 14.82
CA LEU A 278 18.40 -4.32 14.49
C LEU A 278 19.85 -4.67 14.14
N THR A 279 20.55 -3.77 13.47
CA THR A 279 21.94 -3.98 13.04
C THR A 279 22.86 -4.13 14.25
N GLY A 280 23.71 -5.15 14.25
CA GLY A 280 24.62 -5.50 15.37
C GLY A 280 23.97 -6.35 16.46
N ASN A 281 22.65 -6.56 16.45
CA ASN A 281 22.00 -7.46 17.39
C ASN A 281 22.32 -8.92 17.07
N THR A 282 22.37 -9.75 18.11
CA THR A 282 22.64 -11.18 18.01
C THR A 282 21.44 -12.03 18.41
N PHE A 283 21.38 -13.21 17.84
CA PHE A 283 20.47 -14.27 18.26
C PHE A 283 21.20 -15.62 18.25
N ASP A 284 20.87 -16.47 19.18
CA ASP A 284 21.48 -17.78 19.33
C ASP A 284 20.50 -18.87 18.93
N THR A 285 21.04 -19.94 18.38
CA THR A 285 20.40 -21.25 18.25
C THR A 285 21.05 -22.23 19.23
N LYS A 286 20.72 -23.51 19.13
CA LYS A 286 21.39 -24.52 19.97
C LYS A 286 22.89 -24.64 19.70
N GLU A 287 23.29 -24.43 18.44
CA GLU A 287 24.65 -24.72 17.98
C GLU A 287 25.43 -23.48 17.59
N LYS A 288 24.75 -22.37 17.26
CA LYS A 288 25.40 -21.21 16.63
C LYS A 288 24.85 -19.89 17.16
N SER A 289 25.69 -18.87 17.14
CA SER A 289 25.31 -17.47 17.35
C SER A 289 25.39 -16.73 16.02
N TYR A 290 24.40 -15.93 15.73
CA TYR A 290 24.29 -15.12 14.52
C TYR A 290 24.25 -13.65 14.88
N THR A 291 24.85 -12.80 14.05
CA THR A 291 24.78 -11.34 14.16
C THR A 291 24.09 -10.77 12.94
N ILE A 292 23.15 -9.85 13.16
CA ILE A 292 22.50 -9.10 12.07
C ILE A 292 23.49 -8.05 11.56
N GLU A 293 24.12 -8.30 10.42
CA GLU A 293 25.07 -7.39 9.81
C GLU A 293 24.39 -6.15 9.24
N ARG A 294 23.24 -6.36 8.57
CA ARG A 294 22.44 -5.28 7.97
C ARG A 294 20.96 -5.65 7.94
N ALA A 295 20.12 -4.78 8.48
CA ALA A 295 18.67 -4.82 8.31
C ALA A 295 18.26 -3.60 7.50
N TRP A 296 17.90 -3.80 6.23
CA TRP A 296 17.61 -2.76 5.24
C TRP A 296 16.22 -2.93 4.66
N GLN A 297 15.56 -1.82 4.39
CA GLN A 297 14.27 -1.80 3.70
C GLN A 297 14.18 -0.57 2.81
N ARG A 298 13.60 -0.74 1.63
CA ARG A 298 13.17 0.34 0.74
C ARG A 298 11.65 0.30 0.63
N THR A 299 11.02 1.46 0.72
CA THR A 299 9.58 1.61 0.51
C THR A 299 9.31 2.79 -0.41
N ALA A 300 8.62 2.53 -1.51
CA ALA A 300 8.15 3.54 -2.45
C ALA A 300 6.62 3.55 -2.43
N PHE A 301 6.02 4.75 -2.42
CA PHE A 301 4.57 4.91 -2.34
C PHE A 301 4.13 6.15 -3.10
N ILE A 302 3.10 5.98 -3.92
CA ILE A 302 2.37 7.05 -4.60
C ILE A 302 0.89 6.88 -4.26
N LEU A 303 0.24 7.98 -3.90
CA LEU A 303 -1.22 8.05 -3.77
C LEU A 303 -1.68 9.41 -4.30
N ASP A 304 -2.48 9.39 -5.35
CA ASP A 304 -3.02 10.57 -6.01
C ASP A 304 -4.39 10.27 -6.68
N GLU A 305 -4.93 11.21 -7.46
CA GLU A 305 -6.23 11.13 -8.13
C GLU A 305 -6.35 9.98 -9.13
N LYS A 306 -5.23 9.56 -9.70
CA LYS A 306 -5.24 8.57 -10.76
C LYS A 306 -5.40 7.15 -10.22
N GLY A 307 -5.14 6.97 -8.93
CA GLY A 307 -4.76 5.63 -8.71
C GLY A 307 -3.69 5.28 -9.76
N ALA A 308 -3.92 5.20 -11.08
CA ALA A 308 -3.00 5.27 -12.23
C ALA A 308 -3.73 5.57 -13.54
N GLU A 309 -3.16 6.48 -14.28
CA GLU A 309 -3.46 7.12 -15.56
C GLU A 309 -4.65 6.69 -16.44
N ILE A 310 -5.43 7.71 -16.86
CA ILE A 310 -5.99 7.91 -18.20
C ILE A 310 -6.53 9.36 -18.28
N GLU A 311 -6.39 10.02 -19.44
CA GLU A 311 -6.81 11.40 -19.73
C GLU A 311 -8.32 11.47 -20.04
N SER A 312 -9.03 12.48 -19.51
CA SER A 312 -10.43 12.78 -19.86
C SER A 312 -10.75 14.25 -19.65
N GLU A 313 -11.55 14.81 -20.54
CA GLU A 313 -12.02 16.19 -20.61
C GLU A 313 -13.47 16.27 -20.09
N ALA A 314 -13.83 17.28 -19.28
CA ALA A 314 -15.16 17.43 -18.69
C ALA A 314 -15.69 18.86 -18.79
N GLU A 315 -16.97 19.01 -19.12
CA GLU A 315 -17.77 20.24 -19.24
C GLU A 315 -18.79 20.32 -18.10
N ILE A 316 -19.07 21.52 -17.57
CA ILE A 316 -19.89 21.74 -16.36
C ILE A 316 -21.12 22.59 -16.71
N GLU A 317 -22.33 22.11 -16.34
CA GLU A 317 -23.58 22.89 -16.34
C GLU A 317 -24.11 23.03 -14.90
N TYR A 318 -24.66 24.23 -14.53
CA TYR A 318 -25.17 24.55 -13.20
C TYR A 318 -26.70 24.46 -13.15
N TYR A 319 -27.21 23.88 -12.04
CA TYR A 319 -28.58 24.08 -11.56
C TYR A 319 -28.56 24.57 -10.09
N THR A 320 -29.45 25.49 -9.76
CA THR A 320 -29.70 25.92 -8.38
C THR A 320 -30.99 25.28 -7.88
N GLU A 321 -30.91 24.52 -6.79
CA GLU A 321 -32.08 24.02 -6.08
C GLU A 321 -32.38 24.87 -4.82
N GLU A 322 -33.66 24.94 -4.43
CA GLU A 322 -34.10 25.61 -3.21
C GLU A 322 -33.57 24.84 -1.99
N GLU A 323 -33.05 25.55 -0.99
CA GLU A 323 -32.55 24.99 0.25
C GLU A 323 -33.67 24.33 1.05
N ASP A 324 -33.63 23.01 1.27
CA ASP A 324 -34.45 22.28 2.22
C ASP A 324 -33.88 22.49 3.64
N PRO A 325 -34.62 23.15 4.57
CA PRO A 325 -34.15 23.41 5.93
C PRO A 325 -33.94 22.14 6.76
N ASN A 326 -34.39 20.96 6.31
CA ASN A 326 -34.14 19.66 6.92
C ASN A 326 -33.02 18.86 6.32
N LYS A 327 -32.34 19.39 5.29
CA LYS A 327 -31.20 18.73 4.63
C LYS A 327 -30.06 18.54 5.64
N PRO A 328 -29.48 17.33 5.76
CA PRO A 328 -28.32 17.12 6.61
C PRO A 328 -27.18 18.03 6.22
N LYS A 329 -26.45 18.56 7.20
CA LYS A 329 -25.26 19.38 6.91
C LYS A 329 -24.25 18.57 6.09
N PRO A 330 -23.64 19.20 5.06
CA PRO A 330 -22.61 18.54 4.25
C PRO A 330 -21.47 18.01 5.12
N LYS A 331 -20.98 16.81 4.79
CA LYS A 331 -19.81 16.20 5.45
C LYS A 331 -18.52 16.72 4.82
N LYS A 332 -17.59 17.20 5.65
CA LYS A 332 -16.27 17.65 5.23
C LYS A 332 -15.21 16.64 5.63
N MET A 333 -15.08 15.58 4.84
CA MET A 333 -14.11 14.52 5.06
C MET A 333 -12.73 14.91 4.51
N ILE A 334 -12.16 15.94 5.11
CA ILE A 334 -10.89 16.58 4.70
C ILE A 334 -9.76 16.05 5.57
N PHE A 335 -8.70 15.51 4.96
CA PHE A 335 -7.51 15.00 5.65
C PHE A 335 -6.46 16.11 5.86
N ASP A 336 -6.82 17.13 6.62
CA ASP A 336 -6.05 18.35 6.92
C ASP A 336 -5.26 18.29 8.24
N LYS A 337 -5.41 17.21 9.01
CA LYS A 337 -4.80 16.92 10.31
C LYS A 337 -4.27 15.50 10.32
N PRO A 338 -3.50 15.07 11.35
CA PRO A 338 -2.96 13.71 11.41
C PRO A 338 -4.02 12.62 11.17
N PHE A 339 -3.65 11.64 10.35
CA PHE A 339 -4.51 10.53 9.95
C PHE A 339 -3.70 9.28 9.60
N PHE A 340 -4.37 8.17 9.33
CA PHE A 340 -3.75 6.90 8.98
C PHE A 340 -4.19 6.44 7.60
N ILE A 341 -3.23 5.95 6.81
CA ILE A 341 -3.44 5.25 5.54
C ILE A 341 -3.09 3.79 5.73
N MET A 342 -3.93 2.90 5.24
CA MET A 342 -3.74 1.46 5.32
C MET A 342 -4.02 0.82 3.96
N LEU A 343 -3.09 -0.01 3.48
CA LEU A 343 -3.31 -0.89 2.34
C LEU A 343 -3.39 -2.33 2.83
N LYS A 344 -4.46 -3.02 2.48
CA LYS A 344 -4.69 -4.41 2.90
C LYS A 344 -5.41 -5.23 1.84
N LYS A 345 -5.34 -6.54 1.92
CA LYS A 345 -6.26 -7.40 1.17
C LYS A 345 -7.64 -7.40 1.82
N THR A 346 -8.68 -7.47 1.01
CA THR A 346 -10.08 -7.42 1.45
C THR A 346 -10.39 -8.41 2.57
N LYS A 347 -9.79 -9.62 2.54
CA LYS A 347 -10.00 -10.68 3.54
C LYS A 347 -8.97 -10.70 4.66
N SER A 348 -7.87 -9.94 4.56
CA SER A 348 -6.84 -9.91 5.60
C SER A 348 -7.28 -9.07 6.79
N GLN A 349 -6.88 -9.47 7.99
CA GLN A 349 -7.05 -8.65 9.20
C GLN A 349 -5.98 -7.57 9.30
N ASN A 350 -4.75 -7.89 8.88
CA ASN A 350 -3.61 -6.98 8.96
C ASN A 350 -3.31 -6.33 7.61
N PRO A 351 -2.79 -5.10 7.61
CA PRO A 351 -2.31 -4.44 6.41
C PRO A 351 -0.94 -4.96 5.99
N TYR A 352 -0.62 -4.86 4.69
CA TYR A 352 0.74 -5.01 4.19
C TYR A 352 1.51 -3.69 4.16
N PHE A 353 0.80 -2.57 4.22
CA PHE A 353 1.37 -1.23 4.33
C PHE A 353 0.50 -0.38 5.26
N GLY A 354 1.16 0.41 6.12
CA GLY A 354 0.54 1.36 7.02
C GLY A 354 1.37 2.64 7.09
N LEU A 355 0.70 3.80 7.05
CA LEU A 355 1.33 5.10 7.17
C LEU A 355 0.53 5.97 8.15
N TRP A 356 1.11 6.24 9.33
CA TRP A 356 0.66 7.33 10.18
C TRP A 356 1.20 8.64 9.64
N VAL A 357 0.33 9.53 9.25
CA VAL A 357 0.64 10.83 8.66
C VAL A 357 0.52 11.91 9.74
N ALA A 358 1.64 12.46 10.19
CA ALA A 358 1.68 13.51 11.20
C ALA A 358 2.04 14.90 10.62
N ASN A 359 2.73 14.92 9.48
CA ASN A 359 3.25 16.13 8.85
C ASN A 359 3.37 15.97 7.32
N THR A 360 3.77 17.03 6.64
CA THR A 360 3.78 17.14 5.17
C THR A 360 5.02 16.57 4.49
N GLU A 361 5.98 16.01 5.23
CA GLU A 361 7.31 15.64 4.70
C GLU A 361 7.24 14.59 3.56
N LEU A 362 6.26 13.69 3.60
CA LEU A 362 6.04 12.65 2.59
C LEU A 362 5.00 13.03 1.52
N MET A 363 4.41 14.22 1.62
CA MET A 363 3.38 14.70 0.70
C MET A 363 3.99 15.40 -0.50
N SER A 364 3.31 15.31 -1.64
CA SER A 364 3.62 16.10 -2.82
C SER A 364 3.34 17.57 -2.55
N LYS A 365 4.29 18.43 -2.90
CA LYS A 365 4.11 19.89 -2.80
C LYS A 365 3.26 20.41 -3.95
N ASN A 366 2.49 21.46 -3.68
CA ASN A 366 1.60 22.08 -4.66
C ASN A 366 2.37 23.10 -5.51
#